data_7d7c5edc619b0d0fc871a70ad7947cdf
#
_entry.id   7d7c5edc619b0d0fc871a70ad7947cdf
#
_cell.length_a   1.000
_cell.length_b   1.000
_cell.length_c   1.000
_cell.angle_alpha   90.00
_cell.angle_beta   90.00
_cell.angle_gamma   90.00
#
_symmetry.space_group_name_H-M   'P 1'
#
loop_
_entity.id
_entity.type
_entity.pdbx_description
1 polymer ?
#
loop_
_entity_poly.entity_id
_entity_poly.type
_entity_poly.pdbx_seq_one_letter_code
_entity_poly.pdbx_strand_id
1 'polypeptide(L)'
;MTSQTKLLLIDGNSIAFRAFFALYNQLDRFTNQDGLHTNAIYAFNNMLEIVLKSVKPDAALVAFDAGKTTFRTAKYADYKSGRAKTPSELLEQLPYIKELLDDMGIQHYELKDYEADDIIGTMAKRADDAGWQTTIVTGDRDLTQLTTDQTTVQVTVKGVNELEAYTPEHVKEKLGITPTQIIDLKGLMGDTSDNYPAVSYTHLRAHETCADL
;
A
#
# COMPACT_ATOMS: atom_id res chain seq x y z
N MET A 1 25.44 -22.19 1.59
CA MET A 1 24.26 -21.55 1.00
C MET A 1 24.29 -20.11 1.44
N THR A 2 24.57 -19.17 0.55
CA THR A 2 24.47 -17.73 0.87
C THR A 2 23.00 -17.42 1.12
N SER A 3 22.65 -16.91 2.29
CA SER A 3 21.27 -16.48 2.57
C SER A 3 20.92 -15.35 1.59
N GLN A 4 19.77 -15.47 0.95
CA GLN A 4 19.29 -14.46 0.01
C GLN A 4 18.92 -13.19 0.82
N THR A 5 19.35 -12.02 0.34
CA THR A 5 19.03 -10.73 0.98
C THR A 5 17.53 -10.48 0.98
N LYS A 6 16.99 -10.04 2.10
CA LYS A 6 15.57 -9.75 2.31
C LYS A 6 15.31 -8.27 2.40
N LEU A 7 14.45 -7.76 1.53
CA LEU A 7 14.00 -6.37 1.53
C LEU A 7 12.55 -6.28 2.02
N LEU A 8 12.29 -5.36 2.93
CA LEU A 8 10.94 -4.99 3.36
C LEU A 8 10.59 -3.60 2.80
N LEU A 9 9.51 -3.52 2.06
CA LEU A 9 8.93 -2.28 1.55
C LEU A 9 7.57 -2.05 2.20
N ILE A 10 7.31 -0.87 2.73
CA ILE A 10 6.06 -0.53 3.40
C ILE A 10 5.46 0.71 2.76
N ASP A 11 4.18 0.65 2.43
CA ASP A 11 3.36 1.78 2.03
C ASP A 11 2.96 2.58 3.30
N GLY A 12 3.72 3.62 3.59
CA GLY A 12 3.60 4.38 4.83
C GLY A 12 2.25 5.09 4.97
N ASN A 13 1.75 5.70 3.88
CA ASN A 13 0.46 6.39 3.91
C ASN A 13 -0.71 5.44 4.11
N SER A 14 -0.73 4.34 3.35
CA SER A 14 -1.80 3.35 3.44
C SER A 14 -1.86 2.71 4.83
N ILE A 15 -0.69 2.35 5.38
CA ILE A 15 -0.61 1.75 6.70
C ILE A 15 -0.94 2.75 7.81
N ALA A 16 -0.46 4.00 7.73
CA ALA A 16 -0.81 5.04 8.70
C ALA A 16 -2.32 5.33 8.70
N PHE A 17 -2.94 5.35 7.51
CA PHE A 17 -4.39 5.51 7.38
C PHE A 17 -5.14 4.36 8.05
N ARG A 18 -4.75 3.12 7.78
CA ARG A 18 -5.35 1.94 8.44
C ARG A 18 -5.12 1.92 9.95
N ALA A 19 -3.93 2.28 10.40
CA ALA A 19 -3.60 2.40 11.82
C ALA A 19 -4.51 3.41 12.53
N PHE A 20 -4.71 4.58 11.92
CA PHE A 20 -5.60 5.60 12.45
C PHE A 20 -7.03 5.10 12.60
N PHE A 21 -7.60 4.52 11.55
CA PHE A 21 -8.99 4.06 11.57
C PHE A 21 -9.21 2.80 12.41
N ALA A 22 -8.18 1.97 12.61
CA ALA A 22 -8.28 0.79 13.49
C ALA A 22 -8.61 1.16 14.94
N LEU A 23 -8.20 2.33 15.40
CA LEU A 23 -8.40 2.83 16.76
C LEU A 23 -9.23 4.13 16.80
N TYR A 24 -9.89 4.50 15.71
CA TYR A 24 -10.63 5.75 15.59
C TYR A 24 -11.70 5.94 16.69
N ASN A 25 -12.41 4.88 17.05
CA ASN A 25 -13.43 4.91 18.09
C ASN A 25 -12.87 5.04 19.52
N GLN A 26 -11.54 5.12 19.67
CA GLN A 26 -10.83 5.20 20.94
C GLN A 26 -9.89 6.42 21.01
N LEU A 27 -10.12 7.45 20.20
CA LEU A 27 -9.25 8.65 20.12
C LEU A 27 -8.98 9.27 21.50
N ASP A 28 -10.01 9.39 22.35
CA ASP A 28 -9.86 9.95 23.71
C ASP A 28 -8.84 9.19 24.57
N ARG A 29 -8.68 7.87 24.34
CA ARG A 29 -7.71 7.01 25.06
C ARG A 29 -6.29 7.17 24.56
N PHE A 30 -6.14 7.67 23.33
CA PHE A 30 -4.88 7.88 22.65
C PHE A 30 -4.55 9.36 22.45
N THR A 31 -5.03 10.21 23.34
CA THR A 31 -4.69 11.63 23.36
C THR A 31 -3.70 11.91 24.47
N ASN A 32 -2.57 12.54 24.14
CA ASN A 32 -1.57 12.93 25.13
C ASN A 32 -1.99 14.19 25.92
N GLN A 33 -1.16 14.62 26.87
CA GLN A 33 -1.45 15.78 27.71
C GLN A 33 -1.52 17.11 26.95
N ASP A 34 -0.89 17.17 25.77
CA ASP A 34 -0.87 18.35 24.89
C ASP A 34 -2.03 18.35 23.88
N GLY A 35 -2.90 17.34 23.93
CA GLY A 35 -4.04 17.20 23.05
C GLY A 35 -3.74 16.50 21.70
N LEU A 36 -2.52 16.03 21.50
CA LEU A 36 -2.15 15.28 20.29
C LEU A 36 -2.73 13.87 20.36
N HIS A 37 -3.41 13.46 19.30
CA HIS A 37 -3.81 12.07 19.11
C HIS A 37 -2.61 11.20 18.71
N THR A 38 -2.50 10.00 19.28
CA THR A 38 -1.37 9.09 19.10
C THR A 38 -1.79 7.69 18.63
N ASN A 39 -3.06 7.52 18.30
CA ASN A 39 -3.65 6.23 17.90
C ASN A 39 -3.00 5.65 16.63
N ALA A 40 -2.72 6.50 15.63
CA ALA A 40 -2.05 6.07 14.40
C ALA A 40 -0.59 5.69 14.67
N ILE A 41 0.15 6.50 15.43
CA ILE A 41 1.54 6.22 15.82
C ILE A 41 1.63 4.87 16.54
N TYR A 42 0.76 4.66 17.54
CA TYR A 42 0.73 3.43 18.33
C TYR A 42 0.43 2.18 17.46
N ALA A 43 -0.63 2.25 16.66
CA ALA A 43 -1.02 1.11 15.84
C ALA A 43 -0.03 0.85 14.70
N PHE A 44 0.57 1.90 14.10
CA PHE A 44 1.62 1.79 13.12
C PHE A 44 2.86 1.10 13.69
N ASN A 45 3.33 1.53 14.87
CA ASN A 45 4.46 0.90 15.54
C ASN A 45 4.21 -0.58 15.82
N ASN A 46 3.04 -0.93 16.36
CA ASN A 46 2.71 -2.32 16.65
C ASN A 46 2.74 -3.20 15.40
N MET A 47 2.17 -2.71 14.28
CA MET A 47 2.23 -3.44 13.03
C MET A 47 3.66 -3.57 12.50
N LEU A 48 4.42 -2.48 12.54
CA LEU A 48 5.81 -2.46 12.10
C LEU A 48 6.63 -3.51 12.86
N GLU A 49 6.49 -3.57 14.20
CA GLU A 49 7.17 -4.59 15.00
C GLU A 49 6.78 -6.03 14.62
N ILE A 50 5.48 -6.29 14.37
CA ILE A 50 4.99 -7.61 13.95
C ILE A 50 5.64 -8.01 12.63
N VAL A 51 5.65 -7.09 11.66
CA VAL A 51 6.21 -7.33 10.32
C VAL A 51 7.72 -7.54 10.40
N LEU A 52 8.45 -6.70 11.14
CA LEU A 52 9.90 -6.84 11.31
C LEU A 52 10.27 -8.18 11.96
N LYS A 53 9.53 -8.61 12.98
CA LYS A 53 9.73 -9.90 13.66
C LYS A 53 9.43 -11.10 12.75
N SER A 54 8.44 -10.97 11.87
CA SER A 54 8.03 -12.02 10.93
C SER A 54 8.98 -12.14 9.74
N VAL A 55 9.27 -11.03 9.07
CA VAL A 55 10.07 -10.99 7.84
C VAL A 55 11.56 -11.12 8.14
N LYS A 56 12.02 -10.48 9.23
CA LYS A 56 13.45 -10.37 9.59
C LYS A 56 14.26 -9.85 8.40
N PRO A 57 13.95 -8.65 7.90
CA PRO A 57 14.60 -8.11 6.71
C PRO A 57 16.04 -7.69 7.00
N ASP A 58 16.88 -7.76 5.96
CA ASP A 58 18.24 -7.21 5.99
C ASP A 58 18.22 -5.70 5.70
N ALA A 59 17.20 -5.22 4.98
CA ALA A 59 16.96 -3.81 4.69
C ALA A 59 15.45 -3.52 4.70
N ALA A 60 15.07 -2.33 5.15
CA ALA A 60 13.68 -1.87 5.17
C ALA A 60 13.58 -0.44 4.65
N LEU A 61 12.51 -0.15 3.90
CA LEU A 61 12.15 1.18 3.41
C LEU A 61 10.65 1.40 3.57
N VAL A 62 10.27 2.54 4.14
CA VAL A 62 8.90 3.01 4.20
C VAL A 62 8.72 4.13 3.18
N ALA A 63 7.87 3.94 2.19
CA ALA A 63 7.58 4.95 1.18
C ALA A 63 6.36 5.78 1.59
N PHE A 64 6.46 7.10 1.40
CA PHE A 64 5.37 8.03 1.62
C PHE A 64 5.07 8.84 0.36
N ASP A 65 3.84 9.33 0.25
CA ASP A 65 3.45 10.30 -0.76
C ASP A 65 4.01 11.68 -0.38
N ALA A 66 4.68 12.35 -1.31
CA ALA A 66 5.21 13.69 -1.09
C ALA A 66 4.13 14.79 -1.13
N GLY A 67 2.91 14.46 -1.56
CA GLY A 67 1.80 15.40 -1.67
C GLY A 67 0.65 14.88 -2.53
N LYS A 68 -0.30 15.77 -2.83
CA LYS A 68 -1.49 15.42 -3.64
C LYS A 68 -1.27 15.56 -5.15
N THR A 69 -0.27 16.34 -5.57
CA THR A 69 0.00 16.60 -6.98
C THR A 69 1.08 15.65 -7.47
N THR A 70 0.76 14.85 -8.45
CA THR A 70 1.68 13.88 -9.07
C THR A 70 1.64 14.03 -10.58
N PHE A 71 2.54 13.34 -11.30
CA PHE A 71 2.50 13.32 -12.76
C PHE A 71 1.17 12.76 -13.29
N ARG A 72 0.45 11.94 -12.47
CA ARG A 72 -0.88 11.42 -12.83
C ARG A 72 -1.93 12.51 -12.84
N THR A 73 -1.94 13.40 -11.82
CA THR A 73 -2.86 14.55 -11.78
C THR A 73 -2.58 15.56 -12.89
N ALA A 74 -1.31 15.66 -13.33
CA ALA A 74 -0.95 16.49 -14.48
C ALA A 74 -1.49 15.94 -15.81
N LYS A 75 -1.61 14.61 -15.93
CA LYS A 75 -2.15 13.93 -17.11
C LYS A 75 -3.68 13.79 -17.09
N TYR A 76 -4.25 13.61 -15.91
CA TYR A 76 -5.68 13.41 -15.69
C TYR A 76 -6.10 14.19 -14.44
N ALA A 77 -6.74 15.35 -14.64
CA ALA A 77 -7.07 16.29 -13.57
C ALA A 77 -8.02 15.70 -12.51
N ASP A 78 -8.88 14.77 -12.92
CA ASP A 78 -9.86 14.13 -12.03
C ASP A 78 -9.30 12.94 -11.25
N TYR A 79 -8.02 12.61 -11.43
CA TYR A 79 -7.36 11.55 -10.68
C TYR A 79 -7.46 11.77 -9.17
N LYS A 80 -8.01 10.79 -8.46
CA LYS A 80 -8.25 10.82 -6.99
C LYS A 80 -9.11 12.01 -6.50
N SER A 81 -9.80 12.74 -7.41
CA SER A 81 -10.59 13.94 -7.04
C SER A 81 -11.76 13.62 -6.11
N GLY A 82 -12.31 12.40 -6.17
CA GLY A 82 -13.40 11.93 -5.32
C GLY A 82 -12.98 11.45 -3.92
N ARG A 83 -11.69 11.38 -3.61
CA ARG A 83 -11.22 10.91 -2.31
C ARG A 83 -11.56 11.90 -1.20
N ALA A 84 -12.07 11.39 -0.07
CA ALA A 84 -12.31 12.18 1.12
C ALA A 84 -11.01 12.85 1.61
N LYS A 85 -11.14 13.98 2.28
CA LYS A 85 -9.97 14.63 2.90
C LYS A 85 -9.43 13.77 4.02
N THR A 86 -8.11 13.64 4.08
CA THR A 86 -7.42 12.99 5.21
C THR A 86 -7.77 13.75 6.50
N PRO A 87 -8.18 13.07 7.58
CA PRO A 87 -8.43 13.69 8.87
C PRO A 87 -7.23 14.52 9.34
N SER A 88 -7.49 15.70 9.91
CA SER A 88 -6.44 16.57 10.47
C SER A 88 -5.64 15.85 11.54
N GLU A 89 -6.31 15.07 12.37
CA GLU A 89 -5.74 14.30 13.47
C GLU A 89 -4.75 13.23 12.98
N LEU A 90 -4.95 12.69 11.77
CA LEU A 90 -3.96 11.81 11.15
C LEU A 90 -2.80 12.61 10.57
N LEU A 91 -3.09 13.74 9.92
CA LEU A 91 -2.02 14.58 9.34
C LEU A 91 -1.04 15.06 10.40
N GLU A 92 -1.53 15.38 11.60
CA GLU A 92 -0.70 15.78 12.74
C GLU A 92 0.21 14.65 13.24
N GLN A 93 -0.15 13.38 13.04
CA GLN A 93 0.62 12.22 13.47
C GLN A 93 1.68 11.76 12.47
N LEU A 94 1.54 12.10 11.17
CA LEU A 94 2.49 11.65 10.14
C LEU A 94 3.94 12.07 10.40
N PRO A 95 4.25 13.30 10.86
CA PRO A 95 5.61 13.68 11.22
C PRO A 95 6.21 12.80 12.32
N TYR A 96 5.42 12.47 13.34
CA TYR A 96 5.85 11.61 14.45
C TYR A 96 6.05 10.15 14.03
N ILE A 97 5.29 9.67 13.04
CA ILE A 97 5.54 8.34 12.44
C ILE A 97 6.90 8.35 11.73
N LYS A 98 7.26 9.42 11.01
CA LYS A 98 8.58 9.53 10.37
C LYS A 98 9.71 9.63 11.41
N GLU A 99 9.51 10.42 12.47
CA GLU A 99 10.46 10.51 13.58
C GLU A 99 10.67 9.14 14.28
N LEU A 100 9.57 8.38 14.49
CA LEU A 100 9.65 7.02 15.02
C LEU A 100 10.51 6.11 14.13
N LEU A 101 10.35 6.20 12.80
CA LEU A 101 11.16 5.43 11.84
C LEU A 101 12.64 5.81 11.91
N ASP A 102 12.95 7.12 12.04
CA ASP A 102 14.31 7.62 12.18
C ASP A 102 14.95 7.09 13.49
N ASP A 103 14.22 7.13 14.60
CA ASP A 103 14.66 6.60 15.90
C ASP A 103 14.91 5.08 15.86
N MET A 104 14.15 4.34 15.04
CA MET A 104 14.34 2.92 14.82
C MET A 104 15.45 2.60 13.80
N GLY A 105 16.04 3.61 13.15
CA GLY A 105 17.03 3.44 12.08
C GLY A 105 16.45 2.87 10.80
N ILE A 106 15.14 3.02 10.58
CA ILE A 106 14.45 2.56 9.37
C ILE A 106 14.35 3.71 8.37
N GLN A 107 14.85 3.48 7.17
CA GLN A 107 14.80 4.49 6.11
C GLN A 107 13.36 4.75 5.69
N HIS A 108 13.00 6.02 5.59
CA HIS A 108 11.76 6.42 4.92
C HIS A 108 12.08 7.35 3.75
N TYR A 109 11.21 7.37 2.74
CA TYR A 109 11.45 8.15 1.53
C TYR A 109 10.14 8.65 0.91
N GLU A 110 10.19 9.86 0.40
CA GLU A 110 9.14 10.46 -0.43
C GLU A 110 9.79 11.17 -1.62
N LEU A 111 9.11 11.17 -2.75
CA LEU A 111 9.62 11.79 -3.98
C LEU A 111 8.57 12.73 -4.56
N LYS A 112 8.95 13.99 -4.73
CA LYS A 112 8.07 14.99 -5.35
C LYS A 112 7.56 14.49 -6.71
N ASP A 113 6.30 14.74 -6.99
CA ASP A 113 5.58 14.36 -8.21
C ASP A 113 5.33 12.85 -8.40
N TYR A 114 5.74 12.01 -7.44
CA TYR A 114 5.51 10.56 -7.43
C TYR A 114 4.74 10.12 -6.19
N GLU A 115 4.12 8.96 -6.27
CA GLU A 115 3.41 8.32 -5.17
C GLU A 115 4.28 7.24 -4.50
N ALA A 116 3.92 6.84 -3.29
CA ALA A 116 4.58 5.75 -2.57
C ALA A 116 4.66 4.47 -3.42
N ASP A 117 3.60 4.18 -4.18
CA ASP A 117 3.51 3.02 -5.08
C ASP A 117 4.59 3.01 -6.16
N ASP A 118 4.96 4.19 -6.69
CA ASP A 118 6.02 4.32 -7.71
C ASP A 118 7.39 4.00 -7.11
N ILE A 119 7.61 4.44 -5.86
CA ILE A 119 8.83 4.16 -5.11
C ILE A 119 8.92 2.67 -4.82
N ILE A 120 7.83 2.07 -4.29
CA ILE A 120 7.74 0.65 -3.95
C ILE A 120 7.96 -0.21 -5.20
N GLY A 121 7.26 0.08 -6.30
CA GLY A 121 7.40 -0.67 -7.55
C GLY A 121 8.82 -0.58 -8.13
N THR A 122 9.45 0.60 -8.06
CA THR A 122 10.82 0.79 -8.50
C THR A 122 11.82 -0.02 -7.66
N MET A 123 11.65 0.00 -6.34
CA MET A 123 12.54 -0.71 -5.43
C MET A 123 12.34 -2.23 -5.51
N ALA A 124 11.09 -2.69 -5.61
CA ALA A 124 10.78 -4.12 -5.80
C ALA A 124 11.41 -4.66 -7.09
N LYS A 125 11.27 -3.92 -8.21
CA LYS A 125 11.89 -4.30 -9.48
C LYS A 125 13.42 -4.38 -9.39
N ARG A 126 14.06 -3.40 -8.74
CA ARG A 126 15.52 -3.42 -8.54
C ARG A 126 15.97 -4.58 -7.65
N ALA A 127 15.19 -4.92 -6.63
CA ALA A 127 15.46 -6.03 -5.75
C ALA A 127 15.35 -7.38 -6.49
N ASP A 128 14.30 -7.55 -7.31
CA ASP A 128 14.14 -8.71 -8.17
C ASP A 128 15.33 -8.88 -9.13
N ASP A 129 15.76 -7.79 -9.79
CA ASP A 129 16.91 -7.79 -10.70
C ASP A 129 18.23 -8.15 -9.98
N ALA A 130 18.31 -7.84 -8.67
CA ALA A 130 19.45 -8.18 -7.81
C ALA A 130 19.35 -9.59 -7.18
N GLY A 131 18.26 -10.31 -7.42
CA GLY A 131 18.02 -11.64 -6.84
C GLY A 131 17.66 -11.62 -5.36
N TRP A 132 17.11 -10.51 -4.83
CA TRP A 132 16.69 -10.37 -3.44
C TRP A 132 15.26 -10.90 -3.25
N GLN A 133 14.93 -11.31 -2.03
CA GLN A 133 13.56 -11.56 -1.64
C GLN A 133 12.92 -10.29 -1.11
N THR A 134 11.77 -9.91 -1.66
CA THR A 134 11.05 -8.70 -1.28
C THR A 134 9.72 -9.03 -0.64
N THR A 135 9.42 -8.40 0.50
CA THR A 135 8.09 -8.36 1.10
C THR A 135 7.57 -6.93 1.04
N ILE A 136 6.43 -6.73 0.38
CA ILE A 136 5.72 -5.45 0.34
C ILE A 136 4.56 -5.52 1.32
N VAL A 137 4.38 -4.50 2.17
CA VAL A 137 3.24 -4.40 3.09
C VAL A 137 2.43 -3.16 2.76
N THR A 138 1.17 -3.35 2.41
CA THR A 138 0.27 -2.28 1.99
C THR A 138 -1.18 -2.55 2.38
N GLY A 139 -2.04 -1.55 2.32
CA GLY A 139 -3.50 -1.71 2.35
C GLY A 139 -4.12 -1.72 0.96
N ASP A 140 -3.32 -1.47 -0.08
CA ASP A 140 -3.79 -1.38 -1.47
C ASP A 140 -3.57 -2.70 -2.21
N ARG A 141 -4.67 -3.26 -2.73
CA ARG A 141 -4.62 -4.50 -3.51
C ARG A 141 -4.01 -4.31 -4.89
N ASP A 142 -3.93 -3.09 -5.39
CA ASP A 142 -3.37 -2.83 -6.70
C ASP A 142 -1.87 -3.13 -6.74
N LEU A 143 -1.18 -3.02 -5.60
CA LEU A 143 0.22 -3.42 -5.48
C LEU A 143 0.44 -4.94 -5.63
N THR A 144 -0.62 -5.76 -5.63
CA THR A 144 -0.50 -7.20 -5.92
C THR A 144 -0.03 -7.48 -7.36
N GLN A 145 -0.11 -6.48 -8.25
CA GLN A 145 0.52 -6.53 -9.57
C GLN A 145 2.06 -6.70 -9.53
N LEU A 146 2.69 -6.36 -8.40
CA LEU A 146 4.13 -6.43 -8.20
C LEU A 146 4.61 -7.81 -7.74
N THR A 147 3.71 -8.78 -7.53
CA THR A 147 4.12 -10.12 -7.08
C THR A 147 4.91 -10.85 -8.16
N THR A 148 6.00 -11.47 -7.73
CA THR A 148 6.88 -12.33 -8.55
C THR A 148 7.28 -13.54 -7.72
N ASP A 149 8.11 -14.44 -8.29
CA ASP A 149 8.69 -15.57 -7.53
C ASP A 149 9.55 -15.10 -6.34
N GLN A 150 10.00 -13.83 -6.35
CA GLN A 150 10.85 -13.24 -5.32
C GLN A 150 10.13 -12.16 -4.50
N THR A 151 9.03 -11.61 -5.00
CA THR A 151 8.28 -10.53 -4.36
C THR A 151 6.91 -11.02 -3.91
N THR A 152 6.67 -10.96 -2.59
CA THR A 152 5.37 -11.23 -1.95
C THR A 152 4.75 -9.92 -1.48
N VAL A 153 3.46 -9.72 -1.76
CA VAL A 153 2.69 -8.56 -1.27
C VAL A 153 1.79 -9.00 -0.14
N GLN A 154 1.96 -8.40 1.03
CA GLN A 154 1.11 -8.60 2.20
C GLN A 154 0.10 -7.46 2.28
N VAL A 155 -1.16 -7.78 2.04
CA VAL A 155 -2.26 -6.81 2.09
C VAL A 155 -2.97 -6.89 3.44
N THR A 156 -3.19 -5.74 4.07
CA THR A 156 -3.94 -5.68 5.33
C THR A 156 -5.42 -5.99 5.07
N VAL A 157 -5.97 -6.97 5.78
CA VAL A 157 -7.38 -7.40 5.66
C VAL A 157 -8.23 -6.72 6.73
N LYS A 158 -7.86 -6.87 8.00
CA LYS A 158 -8.61 -6.31 9.14
C LYS A 158 -7.68 -5.59 10.09
N GLY A 159 -7.95 -4.32 10.29
CA GLY A 159 -7.04 -3.48 11.09
C GLY A 159 -5.64 -3.45 10.47
N VAL A 160 -4.63 -3.53 11.33
CA VAL A 160 -3.21 -3.53 10.94
C VAL A 160 -2.50 -4.87 11.20
N ASN A 161 -3.16 -5.83 11.87
CA ASN A 161 -2.53 -7.05 12.34
C ASN A 161 -2.84 -8.28 11.49
N GLU A 162 -3.91 -8.24 10.70
CA GLU A 162 -4.31 -9.35 9.83
C GLU A 162 -3.87 -9.06 8.41
N LEU A 163 -2.85 -9.79 7.96
CA LEU A 163 -2.23 -9.66 6.64
C LEU A 163 -2.53 -10.89 5.79
N GLU A 164 -2.89 -10.66 4.54
CA GLU A 164 -3.04 -11.70 3.54
C GLU A 164 -1.87 -11.64 2.56
N ALA A 165 -1.14 -12.73 2.44
CA ALA A 165 0.01 -12.81 1.55
C ALA A 165 -0.41 -13.17 0.13
N TYR A 166 -0.02 -12.36 -0.83
CA TYR A 166 -0.21 -12.56 -2.25
C TYR A 166 1.10 -12.98 -2.90
N THR A 167 1.07 -14.13 -3.55
CA THR A 167 2.05 -14.64 -4.50
C THR A 167 1.43 -14.66 -5.89
N PRO A 168 2.17 -14.89 -6.97
CA PRO A 168 1.59 -15.03 -8.32
C PRO A 168 0.48 -16.09 -8.38
N GLU A 169 0.64 -17.21 -7.68
CA GLU A 169 -0.35 -18.29 -7.60
C GLU A 169 -1.62 -17.82 -6.90
N HIS A 170 -1.47 -17.11 -5.77
CA HIS A 170 -2.62 -16.62 -5.01
C HIS A 170 -3.39 -15.53 -5.77
N VAL A 171 -2.69 -14.65 -6.50
CA VAL A 171 -3.32 -13.70 -7.44
C VAL A 171 -4.15 -14.46 -8.48
N LYS A 172 -3.57 -15.49 -9.10
CA LYS A 172 -4.26 -16.29 -10.11
C LYS A 172 -5.46 -17.04 -9.53
N GLU A 173 -5.33 -17.60 -8.34
CA GLU A 173 -6.43 -18.29 -7.65
C GLU A 173 -7.59 -17.34 -7.34
N LYS A 174 -7.29 -16.15 -6.81
CA LYS A 174 -8.32 -15.18 -6.41
C LYS A 174 -8.96 -14.40 -7.55
N LEU A 175 -8.14 -13.98 -8.53
CA LEU A 175 -8.57 -13.06 -9.58
C LEU A 175 -8.69 -13.74 -10.95
N GLY A 176 -8.22 -14.98 -11.11
CA GLY A 176 -8.23 -15.69 -12.38
C GLY A 176 -7.22 -15.17 -13.42
N ILE A 177 -6.35 -14.24 -13.03
CA ILE A 177 -5.40 -13.55 -13.90
C ILE A 177 -3.98 -13.59 -13.31
N THR A 178 -2.98 -13.29 -14.13
CA THR A 178 -1.60 -13.11 -13.65
C THR A 178 -1.42 -11.73 -13.00
N PRO A 179 -0.39 -11.54 -12.13
CA PRO A 179 -0.12 -10.24 -11.52
C PRO A 179 0.00 -9.09 -12.52
N THR A 180 0.70 -9.29 -13.62
CA THR A 180 0.87 -8.27 -14.68
C THR A 180 -0.43 -7.91 -15.38
N GLN A 181 -1.40 -8.82 -15.46
CA GLN A 181 -2.71 -8.57 -16.05
C GLN A 181 -3.64 -7.72 -15.16
N ILE A 182 -3.27 -7.46 -13.90
CA ILE A 182 -4.01 -6.52 -13.04
C ILE A 182 -4.03 -5.12 -13.67
N ILE A 183 -2.96 -4.73 -14.37
CA ILE A 183 -2.88 -3.45 -15.09
C ILE A 183 -3.97 -3.39 -16.17
N ASP A 184 -4.06 -4.43 -16.99
CA ASP A 184 -5.07 -4.51 -18.07
C ASP A 184 -6.49 -4.57 -17.50
N LEU A 185 -6.67 -5.37 -16.43
CA LEU A 185 -7.95 -5.47 -15.73
C LEU A 185 -8.43 -4.10 -15.23
N LYS A 186 -7.56 -3.35 -14.55
CA LYS A 186 -7.85 -1.99 -14.06
C LYS A 186 -8.08 -1.01 -15.21
N GLY A 187 -7.30 -1.12 -16.29
CA GLY A 187 -7.50 -0.30 -17.50
C GLY A 187 -8.86 -0.51 -18.15
N LEU A 188 -9.40 -1.74 -18.13
CA LEU A 188 -10.71 -2.07 -18.68
C LEU A 188 -11.86 -1.76 -17.73
N MET A 189 -11.75 -2.18 -16.46
CA MET A 189 -12.81 -2.03 -15.46
C MET A 189 -12.89 -0.62 -14.87
N GLY A 190 -11.84 0.19 -15.02
CA GLY A 190 -11.69 1.45 -14.32
C GLY A 190 -11.38 1.25 -12.83
N ASP A 191 -11.29 2.35 -12.12
CA ASP A 191 -11.11 2.38 -10.67
C ASP A 191 -11.88 3.55 -10.05
N THR A 192 -12.96 3.23 -9.36
CA THR A 192 -13.79 4.25 -8.72
C THR A 192 -13.07 4.96 -7.57
N SER A 193 -12.11 4.28 -6.89
CA SER A 193 -11.35 4.88 -5.79
C SER A 193 -10.37 5.95 -6.29
N ASP A 194 -9.87 5.79 -7.52
CA ASP A 194 -8.96 6.70 -8.19
C ASP A 194 -9.65 7.57 -9.26
N ASN A 195 -10.98 7.41 -9.36
CA ASN A 195 -11.80 8.13 -10.31
C ASN A 195 -11.45 7.85 -11.80
N TYR A 196 -10.92 6.64 -12.08
CA TYR A 196 -10.75 6.18 -13.45
C TYR A 196 -12.04 5.58 -14.00
N PRO A 197 -12.54 6.07 -15.16
CA PRO A 197 -13.72 5.49 -15.79
C PRO A 197 -13.42 4.10 -16.36
N ALA A 198 -14.39 3.19 -16.23
CA ALA A 198 -14.36 1.93 -16.97
C ALA A 198 -14.52 2.20 -18.49
N VAL A 199 -13.97 1.31 -19.30
CA VAL A 199 -14.34 1.28 -20.73
C VAL A 199 -15.82 0.84 -20.83
N SER A 200 -16.64 1.58 -21.57
CA SER A 200 -18.06 1.29 -21.72
C SER A 200 -18.28 -0.16 -22.16
N TYR A 201 -19.22 -0.86 -21.52
CA TYR A 201 -19.56 -2.26 -21.78
C TYR A 201 -18.55 -3.33 -21.31
N THR A 202 -17.59 -3.01 -20.44
CA THR A 202 -16.60 -3.98 -19.92
C THR A 202 -16.89 -4.48 -18.49
N HIS A 203 -18.12 -4.42 -18.00
CA HIS A 203 -18.47 -5.10 -16.76
C HIS A 203 -18.28 -6.61 -16.91
N LEU A 204 -17.78 -7.30 -15.86
CA LEU A 204 -17.63 -8.76 -15.80
C LEU A 204 -18.91 -9.51 -16.20
N ARG A 205 -20.10 -8.89 -16.06
CA ARG A 205 -21.41 -9.41 -16.49
C ARG A 205 -21.85 -8.98 -17.90
N ALA A 206 -21.10 -8.13 -18.59
CA ALA A 206 -21.51 -7.68 -19.92
C ALA A 206 -21.48 -8.78 -20.98
N HIS A 207 -20.75 -9.88 -20.72
CA HIS A 207 -20.69 -11.05 -21.60
C HIS A 207 -21.70 -12.14 -21.28
N GLU A 208 -22.37 -12.11 -20.12
CA GLU A 208 -23.40 -13.11 -19.77
C GLU A 208 -24.71 -12.89 -20.53
N THR A 209 -24.97 -11.68 -21.05
CA THR A 209 -26.21 -11.36 -21.77
C THR A 209 -26.17 -11.64 -23.28
N CYS A 210 -25.01 -11.99 -23.85
CA CYS A 210 -24.90 -12.34 -25.26
C CYS A 210 -24.99 -13.85 -25.54
N ALA A 211 -25.10 -14.71 -24.52
CA ALA A 211 -25.19 -16.15 -24.69
C ALA A 211 -26.63 -16.69 -24.76
N ASP A 212 -27.66 -15.85 -24.50
CA ASP A 212 -29.08 -16.23 -24.45
C ASP A 212 -29.92 -15.60 -25.59
N LEU A 213 -29.30 -15.34 -26.76
CA LEU A 213 -30.03 -14.95 -27.98
C LEU A 213 -29.75 -15.92 -29.12
#